data_eac5d4b1f57fe770d4352649699473b2
#
_entry.id   eac5d4b1f57fe770d4352649699473b2
#
_cell.length_a   1.000
_cell.length_b   1.000
_cell.length_c   1.000
_cell.angle_alpha   90.00
_cell.angle_beta   90.00
_cell.angle_gamma   90.00
#
_symmetry.space_group_name_H-M   'P 1'
#
loop_
_entity.id
_entity.type
_entity.pdbx_description
1 polymer ?
#
loop_
_entity_poly.entity_id
_entity_poly.type
_entity_poly.pdbx_seq_one_letter_code
_entity_poly.pdbx_strand_id
1 'polypeptide(L)'
;LQPGEVLVKVQAAGVNRGDILQTMGAYPPPPGASEILGLEAAGIITDAGDTDWEVGTEVGCLLAGGGYAEYVAVPQGQLLPLPQGYSVEETAAVVEVGCTVWSNLGIEANLHEGQRVLIHGGGGGIGTFAIQVAKALGAEVAVTAGSQEKLERCRELGADILINYKKQDFLDELKGSCDV
;
A
#
# COMPACT_ATOMS: atom_id res chain seq x y z
N LEU A 1 -13.80 -18.40 13.45
CA LEU A 1 -14.06 -16.98 13.30
C LEU A 1 -14.44 -16.36 14.63
N GLN A 2 -13.98 -15.15 14.87
CA GLN A 2 -14.48 -14.29 15.96
C GLN A 2 -15.70 -13.51 15.45
N PRO A 3 -16.53 -12.94 16.33
CA PRO A 3 -17.60 -12.05 15.90
C PRO A 3 -17.09 -10.90 15.01
N GLY A 4 -17.76 -10.66 13.90
CA GLY A 4 -17.39 -9.65 12.92
C GLY A 4 -16.26 -10.05 11.96
N GLU A 5 -15.87 -11.32 11.92
CA GLU A 5 -14.88 -11.85 10.97
C GLU A 5 -15.52 -12.69 9.88
N VAL A 6 -14.88 -12.70 8.73
CA VAL A 6 -15.16 -13.62 7.63
C VAL A 6 -13.96 -14.54 7.39
N LEU A 7 -14.19 -15.71 6.79
CA LEU A 7 -13.12 -16.60 6.32
C LEU A 7 -12.94 -16.40 4.81
N VAL A 8 -11.72 -16.01 4.43
CA VAL A 8 -11.34 -15.83 3.03
C VAL A 8 -10.42 -16.95 2.61
N LYS A 9 -10.78 -17.64 1.51
CA LYS A 9 -9.87 -18.53 0.79
C LYS A 9 -8.96 -17.69 -0.06
N VAL A 10 -7.68 -17.65 0.31
CA VAL A 10 -6.67 -16.82 -0.36
C VAL A 10 -6.36 -17.37 -1.75
N GLN A 11 -6.36 -16.53 -2.75
CA GLN A 11 -5.95 -16.83 -4.12
C GLN A 11 -4.61 -16.20 -4.47
N ALA A 12 -4.33 -15.02 -3.89
CA ALA A 12 -3.07 -14.32 -4.03
C ALA A 12 -2.75 -13.51 -2.76
N ALA A 13 -1.47 -13.31 -2.51
CA ALA A 13 -0.96 -12.46 -1.42
C ALA A 13 0.14 -11.55 -1.95
N GLY A 14 0.14 -10.29 -1.54
CA GLY A 14 1.19 -9.34 -1.84
C GLY A 14 2.45 -9.58 -1.00
N VAL A 15 3.59 -9.18 -1.50
CA VAL A 15 4.88 -9.27 -0.80
C VAL A 15 5.37 -7.89 -0.44
N ASN A 16 5.51 -7.64 0.84
CA ASN A 16 5.87 -6.34 1.39
C ASN A 16 7.26 -6.35 2.05
N ARG A 17 7.90 -5.19 2.13
CA ARG A 17 9.16 -5.04 2.87
C ARG A 17 8.99 -5.40 4.34
N GLY A 18 7.82 -5.16 4.91
CA GLY A 18 7.45 -5.54 6.28
C GLY A 18 7.62 -7.02 6.54
N ASP A 19 7.22 -7.88 5.61
CA ASP A 19 7.36 -9.34 5.73
C ASP A 19 8.82 -9.76 5.89
N ILE A 20 9.72 -9.16 5.09
CA ILE A 20 11.16 -9.42 5.17
C ILE A 20 11.72 -8.94 6.52
N LEU A 21 11.31 -7.77 6.99
CA LEU A 21 11.72 -7.24 8.28
C LEU A 21 11.20 -8.09 9.44
N GLN A 22 10.01 -8.64 9.32
CA GLN A 22 9.42 -9.55 10.30
C GLN A 22 10.23 -10.84 10.43
N THR A 23 10.70 -11.43 9.32
CA THR A 23 11.60 -12.60 9.37
C THR A 23 12.93 -12.33 10.08
N MET A 24 13.36 -11.06 10.09
CA MET A 24 14.59 -10.61 10.74
C MET A 24 14.36 -10.17 12.20
N GLY A 25 13.12 -10.23 12.70
CA GLY A 25 12.74 -9.73 14.03
C GLY A 25 12.75 -8.19 14.15
N ALA A 26 12.86 -7.46 13.05
CA ALA A 26 12.92 -6.00 13.02
C ALA A 26 11.55 -5.32 12.83
N TYR A 27 10.50 -6.11 12.62
CA TYR A 27 9.11 -5.65 12.50
C TYR A 27 8.19 -6.68 13.17
N PRO A 28 8.06 -6.66 14.50
CA PRO A 28 7.22 -7.63 15.22
C PRO A 28 5.74 -7.39 14.88
N PRO A 29 4.95 -8.49 14.73
CA PRO A 29 3.52 -8.36 14.55
C PRO A 29 2.86 -7.70 15.77
N PRO A 30 1.75 -7.00 15.60
CA PRO A 30 0.96 -6.48 16.71
C PRO A 30 0.48 -7.61 17.64
N PRO A 31 0.28 -7.36 18.96
CA PRO A 31 -0.27 -8.34 19.86
C PRO A 31 -1.59 -8.93 19.37
N GLY A 32 -1.69 -10.26 19.31
CA GLY A 32 -2.88 -10.97 18.84
C GLY A 32 -2.95 -11.19 17.33
N ALA A 33 -2.03 -10.63 16.53
CA ALA A 33 -1.93 -10.94 15.11
C ALA A 33 -1.37 -12.36 14.88
N SER A 34 -1.64 -12.92 13.71
CA SER A 34 -1.08 -14.19 13.27
C SER A 34 0.44 -14.12 13.21
N GLU A 35 1.12 -15.19 13.62
CA GLU A 35 2.57 -15.35 13.43
C GLU A 35 2.94 -15.71 11.98
N ILE A 36 1.94 -16.14 11.17
CA ILE A 36 2.12 -16.35 9.74
C ILE A 36 2.28 -14.99 9.07
N LEU A 37 3.25 -14.86 8.18
CA LEU A 37 3.50 -13.64 7.43
C LEU A 37 2.37 -13.29 6.46
N GLY A 38 2.46 -12.10 5.86
CA GLY A 38 1.57 -11.60 4.83
C GLY A 38 0.64 -10.51 5.35
N LEU A 39 0.90 -9.27 4.93
CA LEU A 39 0.17 -8.07 5.35
C LEU A 39 -1.00 -7.74 4.44
N GLU A 40 -1.13 -8.44 3.33
CA GLU A 40 -2.25 -8.31 2.38
C GLU A 40 -2.51 -9.61 1.64
N ALA A 41 -3.74 -9.81 1.27
CA ALA A 41 -4.17 -10.91 0.41
C ALA A 41 -5.40 -10.50 -0.40
N ALA A 42 -5.76 -11.32 -1.38
CA ALA A 42 -7.07 -11.26 -2.02
C ALA A 42 -7.57 -12.68 -2.28
N GLY A 43 -8.88 -12.85 -2.30
CA GLY A 43 -9.49 -14.16 -2.46
C GLY A 43 -11.00 -14.10 -2.38
N ILE A 44 -11.60 -15.24 -2.06
CA ILE A 44 -13.06 -15.43 -2.05
C ILE A 44 -13.53 -15.71 -0.62
N ILE A 45 -14.58 -15.05 -0.18
CA ILE A 45 -15.25 -15.33 1.10
C ILE A 45 -15.87 -16.73 1.03
N THR A 46 -15.48 -17.60 1.96
CA THR A 46 -16.01 -18.98 2.08
C THR A 46 -16.91 -19.17 3.29
N ASP A 47 -16.80 -18.29 4.28
CA ASP A 47 -17.71 -18.24 5.43
C ASP A 47 -17.85 -16.76 5.83
N ALA A 48 -19.07 -16.25 5.87
CA ALA A 48 -19.37 -14.85 6.17
C ALA A 48 -19.55 -14.58 7.68
N GLY A 49 -19.50 -15.62 8.53
CA GLY A 49 -19.73 -15.47 9.96
C GLY A 49 -21.08 -14.80 10.28
N ASP A 50 -21.02 -13.80 11.15
CA ASP A 50 -22.17 -12.97 11.53
C ASP A 50 -22.19 -11.58 10.83
N THR A 51 -21.49 -11.46 9.69
CA THR A 51 -21.38 -10.20 8.92
C THR A 51 -22.41 -10.12 7.80
N ASP A 52 -22.55 -8.93 7.21
CA ASP A 52 -23.43 -8.69 6.05
C ASP A 52 -22.78 -9.06 4.69
N TRP A 53 -21.55 -9.62 4.71
CA TRP A 53 -20.88 -10.06 3.49
C TRP A 53 -21.50 -11.36 2.94
N GLU A 54 -21.40 -11.55 1.64
CA GLU A 54 -21.92 -12.75 0.97
C GLU A 54 -20.81 -13.74 0.67
N VAL A 55 -21.04 -15.03 0.95
CA VAL A 55 -20.16 -16.13 0.52
C VAL A 55 -20.06 -16.16 -1.00
N GLY A 56 -18.83 -16.30 -1.51
CA GLY A 56 -18.53 -16.24 -2.94
C GLY A 56 -18.07 -14.86 -3.41
N THR A 57 -18.15 -13.81 -2.57
CA THR A 57 -17.67 -12.48 -2.93
C THR A 57 -16.14 -12.47 -2.99
N GLU A 58 -15.59 -11.88 -4.06
CA GLU A 58 -14.15 -11.61 -4.20
C GLU A 58 -13.78 -10.32 -3.45
N VAL A 59 -12.73 -10.38 -2.63
CA VAL A 59 -12.31 -9.29 -1.75
C VAL A 59 -10.79 -9.17 -1.68
N GLY A 60 -10.32 -7.93 -1.49
CA GLY A 60 -9.00 -7.64 -0.97
C GLY A 60 -9.02 -7.58 0.56
N CYS A 61 -7.93 -7.98 1.22
CA CYS A 61 -7.80 -8.07 2.66
C CYS A 61 -6.57 -7.30 3.12
N LEU A 62 -6.76 -6.29 3.98
CA LEU A 62 -5.67 -5.66 4.72
C LEU A 62 -5.44 -6.44 6.00
N LEU A 63 -4.23 -6.91 6.23
CA LEU A 63 -3.93 -7.88 7.28
C LEU A 63 -2.81 -7.40 8.22
N ALA A 64 -2.88 -7.81 9.47
CA ALA A 64 -1.79 -7.68 10.43
C ALA A 64 -0.84 -8.89 10.41
N GLY A 65 -1.13 -9.88 9.59
CA GLY A 65 -0.45 -11.17 9.41
C GLY A 65 -1.43 -12.21 8.89
N GLY A 66 -0.93 -13.39 8.46
CA GLY A 66 -1.75 -14.51 8.00
C GLY A 66 -1.98 -14.57 6.50
N GLY A 67 -1.54 -13.58 5.71
CA GLY A 67 -1.77 -13.56 4.26
C GLY A 67 -1.12 -14.71 3.49
N TYR A 68 -0.05 -15.29 4.00
CA TYR A 68 0.65 -16.43 3.37
C TYR A 68 0.07 -17.79 3.80
N ALA A 69 -1.23 -17.86 3.95
CA ALA A 69 -1.98 -19.05 4.24
C ALA A 69 -3.02 -19.35 3.16
N GLU A 70 -3.52 -20.58 3.10
CA GLU A 70 -4.61 -20.93 2.16
C GLU A 70 -5.94 -20.27 2.56
N TYR A 71 -6.13 -20.01 3.85
CA TYR A 71 -7.31 -19.36 4.42
C TYR A 71 -6.89 -18.37 5.50
N VAL A 72 -7.58 -17.24 5.57
CA VAL A 72 -7.36 -16.23 6.60
C VAL A 72 -8.69 -15.71 7.14
N ALA A 73 -8.77 -15.60 8.48
CA ALA A 73 -9.88 -14.90 9.13
C ALA A 73 -9.61 -13.40 9.10
N VAL A 74 -10.57 -12.63 8.63
CA VAL A 74 -10.43 -11.18 8.38
C VAL A 74 -11.57 -10.43 9.04
N PRO A 75 -11.29 -9.44 9.91
CA PRO A 75 -12.32 -8.51 10.39
C PRO A 75 -13.01 -7.80 9.21
N GLN A 76 -14.34 -7.73 9.21
CA GLN A 76 -15.10 -7.17 8.09
C GLN A 76 -14.70 -5.74 7.70
N GLY A 77 -14.22 -4.93 8.65
CA GLY A 77 -13.74 -3.58 8.40
C GLY A 77 -12.37 -3.49 7.69
N GLN A 78 -11.71 -4.62 7.48
CA GLN A 78 -10.43 -4.74 6.77
C GLN A 78 -10.59 -5.40 5.38
N LEU A 79 -11.83 -5.62 4.97
CA LEU A 79 -12.16 -6.10 3.63
C LEU A 79 -12.41 -4.93 2.69
N LEU A 80 -11.90 -5.05 1.49
CA LEU A 80 -12.11 -4.09 0.40
C LEU A 80 -12.72 -4.82 -0.81
N PRO A 81 -13.69 -4.20 -1.49
CA PRO A 81 -14.13 -4.72 -2.79
C PRO A 81 -12.98 -4.65 -3.79
N LEU A 82 -12.98 -5.54 -4.80
CA LEU A 82 -12.01 -5.43 -5.88
C LEU A 82 -12.18 -4.08 -6.60
N PRO A 83 -11.09 -3.37 -6.89
CA PRO A 83 -11.15 -2.19 -7.73
C PRO A 83 -11.68 -2.55 -9.13
N GLN A 84 -12.44 -1.66 -9.72
CA GLN A 84 -13.03 -1.91 -11.04
C GLN A 84 -11.96 -2.23 -12.10
N GLY A 85 -12.09 -3.39 -12.73
CA GLY A 85 -11.19 -3.86 -13.78
C GLY A 85 -9.93 -4.58 -13.29
N TYR A 86 -9.78 -4.76 -11.98
CA TYR A 86 -8.67 -5.53 -11.39
C TYR A 86 -9.07 -7.00 -11.21
N SER A 87 -8.11 -7.88 -11.45
CA SER A 87 -8.22 -9.28 -11.04
C SER A 87 -7.96 -9.42 -9.53
N VAL A 88 -8.21 -10.61 -8.98
CA VAL A 88 -7.89 -10.94 -7.58
C VAL A 88 -6.39 -10.81 -7.33
N GLU A 89 -5.55 -11.26 -8.26
CA GLU A 89 -4.08 -11.18 -8.15
C GLU A 89 -3.59 -9.72 -8.17
N GLU A 90 -4.15 -8.89 -9.03
CA GLU A 90 -3.82 -7.45 -9.07
C GLU A 90 -4.29 -6.74 -7.82
N THR A 91 -5.46 -7.11 -7.29
CA THR A 91 -5.96 -6.57 -6.01
C THR A 91 -5.04 -6.92 -4.86
N ALA A 92 -4.56 -8.17 -4.77
CA ALA A 92 -3.62 -8.59 -3.72
C ALA A 92 -2.32 -7.78 -3.70
N ALA A 93 -1.94 -7.15 -4.81
CA ALA A 93 -0.71 -6.36 -4.92
C ALA A 93 -0.89 -4.87 -4.57
N VAL A 94 -2.11 -4.42 -4.30
CA VAL A 94 -2.41 -2.98 -4.11
C VAL A 94 -3.13 -2.64 -2.82
N VAL A 95 -3.56 -3.62 -2.04
CA VAL A 95 -4.32 -3.38 -0.79
C VAL A 95 -3.47 -2.64 0.23
N GLU A 96 -2.31 -3.19 0.60
CA GLU A 96 -1.45 -2.61 1.63
C GLU A 96 -0.91 -1.25 1.18
N VAL A 97 -0.33 -1.18 -0.01
CA VAL A 97 0.25 0.06 -0.54
C VAL A 97 -0.82 1.14 -0.72
N GLY A 98 -2.02 0.76 -1.17
CA GLY A 98 -3.15 1.68 -1.32
C GLY A 98 -3.61 2.26 0.02
N CYS A 99 -3.80 1.40 1.03
CA CYS A 99 -4.15 1.84 2.38
C CYS A 99 -3.06 2.72 3.00
N THR A 100 -1.79 2.34 2.87
CA THR A 100 -0.65 3.10 3.38
C THR A 100 -0.57 4.47 2.73
N VAL A 101 -0.61 4.54 1.40
CA VAL A 101 -0.51 5.82 0.69
C VAL A 101 -1.72 6.71 0.97
N TRP A 102 -2.94 6.14 0.95
CA TRP A 102 -4.14 6.93 1.19
C TRP A 102 -4.23 7.46 2.62
N SER A 103 -3.89 6.66 3.64
CA SER A 103 -3.87 7.16 5.01
C SER A 103 -2.85 8.28 5.20
N ASN A 104 -1.67 8.20 4.60
CA ASN A 104 -0.67 9.25 4.72
C ASN A 104 -1.01 10.49 3.91
N LEU A 105 -1.28 10.36 2.62
CA LEU A 105 -1.49 11.51 1.72
C LEU A 105 -2.91 12.06 1.79
N GLY A 106 -3.92 11.18 1.82
CA GLY A 106 -5.32 11.58 1.78
C GLY A 106 -5.85 12.00 3.16
N ILE A 107 -5.60 11.19 4.20
CA ILE A 107 -6.19 11.39 5.52
C ILE A 107 -5.32 12.31 6.38
N GLU A 108 -4.05 11.94 6.62
CA GLU A 108 -3.19 12.69 7.55
C GLU A 108 -2.71 14.01 6.96
N ALA A 109 -2.17 13.98 5.73
CA ALA A 109 -1.64 15.18 5.08
C ALA A 109 -2.72 16.03 4.40
N ASN A 110 -3.89 15.45 4.12
CA ASN A 110 -4.98 16.10 3.37
C ASN A 110 -4.48 16.76 2.07
N LEU A 111 -3.65 16.00 1.31
CA LEU A 111 -3.04 16.48 0.08
C LEU A 111 -4.11 16.85 -0.96
N HIS A 112 -3.99 18.05 -1.55
CA HIS A 112 -4.96 18.55 -2.52
C HIS A 112 -4.29 19.29 -3.69
N GLU A 113 -5.06 19.61 -4.69
CA GLU A 113 -4.63 20.33 -5.90
C GLU A 113 -3.82 21.59 -5.57
N GLY A 114 -2.73 21.77 -6.30
CA GLY A 114 -1.83 22.92 -6.21
C GLY A 114 -0.76 22.82 -5.13
N GLN A 115 -0.83 21.84 -4.24
CA GLN A 115 0.24 21.59 -3.27
C GLN A 115 1.41 20.82 -3.89
N ARG A 116 2.59 20.96 -3.28
CA ARG A 116 3.79 20.19 -3.63
C ARG A 116 4.09 19.18 -2.54
N VAL A 117 4.22 17.90 -2.94
CA VAL A 117 4.59 16.81 -2.04
C VAL A 117 5.99 16.28 -2.37
N LEU A 118 6.78 15.98 -1.33
CA LEU A 118 8.04 15.28 -1.45
C LEU A 118 7.89 13.80 -1.07
N ILE A 119 8.16 12.92 -2.02
CA ILE A 119 8.12 11.47 -1.82
C ILE A 119 9.55 10.93 -1.81
N HIS A 120 10.02 10.52 -0.63
CA HIS A 120 11.29 9.83 -0.50
C HIS A 120 11.21 8.40 -1.01
N GLY A 121 12.24 7.95 -1.73
CA GLY A 121 12.28 6.59 -2.27
C GLY A 121 11.25 6.34 -3.37
N GLY A 122 11.03 7.31 -4.25
CA GLY A 122 10.02 7.27 -5.31
C GLY A 122 10.03 6.02 -6.21
N GLY A 123 11.18 5.36 -6.35
CA GLY A 123 11.30 4.12 -7.13
C GLY A 123 11.01 2.82 -6.34
N GLY A 124 10.45 2.89 -5.13
CA GLY A 124 9.97 1.74 -4.36
C GLY A 124 8.47 1.51 -4.54
N GLY A 125 7.91 0.43 -3.98
CA GLY A 125 6.48 0.10 -4.09
C GLY A 125 5.58 1.24 -3.60
N ILE A 126 5.81 1.73 -2.38
CA ILE A 126 5.07 2.87 -1.81
C ILE A 126 5.25 4.11 -2.71
N GLY A 127 6.50 4.44 -3.10
CA GLY A 127 6.79 5.65 -3.87
C GLY A 127 6.11 5.67 -5.25
N THR A 128 6.16 4.56 -5.98
CA THR A 128 5.53 4.47 -7.32
C THR A 128 4.01 4.60 -7.25
N PHE A 129 3.37 4.06 -6.22
CA PHE A 129 1.95 4.22 -6.01
C PHE A 129 1.60 5.65 -5.55
N ALA A 130 2.38 6.19 -4.60
CA ALA A 130 2.19 7.55 -4.07
C ALA A 130 2.30 8.64 -5.15
N ILE A 131 3.24 8.51 -6.09
CA ILE A 131 3.35 9.42 -7.24
C ILE A 131 2.02 9.50 -8.00
N GLN A 132 1.46 8.35 -8.35
CA GLN A 132 0.22 8.28 -9.13
C GLN A 132 -0.98 8.85 -8.36
N VAL A 133 -1.10 8.54 -7.06
CA VAL A 133 -2.16 9.10 -6.20
C VAL A 133 -2.01 10.62 -6.07
N ALA A 134 -0.82 11.12 -5.80
CA ALA A 134 -0.57 12.56 -5.68
C ALA A 134 -0.87 13.31 -6.99
N LYS A 135 -0.50 12.74 -8.14
CA LYS A 135 -0.85 13.30 -9.45
C LYS A 135 -2.36 13.29 -9.70
N ALA A 136 -3.07 12.24 -9.30
CA ALA A 136 -4.53 12.18 -9.41
C ALA A 136 -5.23 13.22 -8.52
N LEU A 137 -4.61 13.60 -7.40
CA LEU A 137 -5.08 14.68 -6.52
C LEU A 137 -4.68 16.09 -7.03
N GLY A 138 -3.98 16.20 -8.15
CA GLY A 138 -3.57 17.47 -8.75
C GLY A 138 -2.34 18.12 -8.10
N ALA A 139 -1.56 17.37 -7.34
CA ALA A 139 -0.35 17.87 -6.70
C ALA A 139 0.86 17.92 -7.66
N GLU A 140 1.82 18.80 -7.35
CA GLU A 140 3.16 18.75 -7.91
C GLU A 140 4.00 17.76 -7.10
N VAL A 141 4.67 16.83 -7.78
CA VAL A 141 5.36 15.70 -7.12
C VAL A 141 6.86 15.81 -7.28
N ALA A 142 7.55 16.02 -6.16
CA ALA A 142 9.00 15.86 -6.05
C ALA A 142 9.34 14.47 -5.51
N VAL A 143 10.37 13.82 -6.07
CA VAL A 143 10.80 12.50 -5.61
C VAL A 143 12.31 12.42 -5.40
N THR A 144 12.72 11.61 -4.44
CA THR A 144 14.12 11.21 -4.30
C THR A 144 14.30 9.74 -4.69
N ALA A 145 15.37 9.42 -5.42
CA ALA A 145 15.79 8.03 -5.68
C ALA A 145 17.30 7.92 -5.80
N GLY A 146 17.83 6.69 -5.70
CA GLY A 146 19.27 6.44 -5.65
C GLY A 146 19.92 6.08 -7.00
N SER A 147 19.16 6.08 -8.11
CA SER A 147 19.69 5.83 -9.46
C SER A 147 18.89 6.57 -10.51
N GLN A 148 19.54 6.85 -11.66
CA GLN A 148 18.91 7.52 -12.79
C GLN A 148 17.76 6.68 -13.37
N GLU A 149 17.93 5.38 -13.47
CA GLU A 149 16.90 4.45 -13.95
C GLU A 149 15.61 4.56 -13.11
N LYS A 150 15.72 4.58 -11.78
CA LYS A 150 14.57 4.75 -10.89
C LYS A 150 13.91 6.13 -11.06
N LEU A 151 14.69 7.18 -11.27
CA LEU A 151 14.16 8.52 -11.50
C LEU A 151 13.39 8.61 -12.83
N GLU A 152 13.90 7.98 -13.90
CA GLU A 152 13.17 7.92 -15.18
C GLU A 152 11.84 7.18 -15.01
N ARG A 153 11.82 6.08 -14.24
CA ARG A 153 10.57 5.40 -13.93
C ARG A 153 9.59 6.30 -13.14
N CYS A 154 10.09 7.06 -12.17
CA CYS A 154 9.27 8.04 -11.45
C CYS A 154 8.70 9.10 -12.39
N ARG A 155 9.49 9.58 -13.35
CA ARG A 155 9.04 10.54 -14.38
C ARG A 155 7.91 9.98 -15.23
N GLU A 156 8.04 8.74 -15.70
CA GLU A 156 7.00 8.05 -16.46
C GLU A 156 5.67 7.95 -15.69
N LEU A 157 5.74 7.83 -14.36
CA LEU A 157 4.58 7.80 -13.47
C LEU A 157 4.01 9.19 -13.15
N GLY A 158 4.67 10.26 -13.61
CA GLY A 158 4.20 11.64 -13.48
C GLY A 158 4.95 12.51 -12.47
N ALA A 159 6.06 12.05 -11.88
CA ALA A 159 6.85 12.91 -11.00
C ALA A 159 7.45 14.11 -11.77
N ASP A 160 7.30 15.31 -11.18
CA ASP A 160 7.70 16.59 -11.80
C ASP A 160 9.15 16.93 -11.47
N ILE A 161 9.60 16.72 -10.23
CA ILE A 161 10.94 17.05 -9.74
C ILE A 161 11.65 15.78 -9.33
N LEU A 162 12.83 15.53 -9.93
CA LEU A 162 13.58 14.29 -9.77
C LEU A 162 14.91 14.56 -9.11
N ILE A 163 15.16 14.00 -7.94
CA ILE A 163 16.36 14.25 -7.14
C ILE A 163 17.12 12.96 -6.89
N ASN A 164 18.36 12.89 -7.37
CA ASN A 164 19.26 11.80 -7.04
C ASN A 164 19.98 12.08 -5.72
N TYR A 165 19.48 11.51 -4.62
CA TYR A 165 20.03 11.77 -3.28
C TYR A 165 21.50 11.35 -3.08
N LYS A 166 22.10 10.62 -4.04
CA LYS A 166 23.54 10.30 -4.04
C LYS A 166 24.39 11.40 -4.65
N LYS A 167 23.77 12.37 -5.33
CA LYS A 167 24.45 13.44 -6.08
C LYS A 167 23.98 14.84 -5.72
N GLN A 168 22.81 14.97 -5.13
CA GLN A 168 22.11 16.23 -4.87
C GLN A 168 21.56 16.21 -3.45
N ASP A 169 21.57 17.35 -2.80
CA ASP A 169 20.84 17.55 -1.55
C ASP A 169 19.42 18.02 -1.88
N PHE A 170 18.43 17.26 -1.45
CA PHE A 170 17.02 17.60 -1.72
C PHE A 170 16.58 18.89 -1.03
N LEU A 171 17.21 19.28 0.08
CA LEU A 171 16.93 20.54 0.76
C LEU A 171 17.35 21.74 -0.11
N ASP A 172 18.51 21.64 -0.78
CA ASP A 172 18.98 22.69 -1.70
C ASP A 172 18.10 22.78 -2.96
N GLU A 173 17.70 21.61 -3.50
CA GLU A 173 16.87 21.55 -4.71
C GLU A 173 15.45 22.11 -4.48
N LEU A 174 14.85 21.82 -3.33
CA LEU A 174 13.47 22.21 -3.02
C LEU A 174 13.37 23.53 -2.24
N LYS A 175 14.44 23.99 -1.58
CA LYS A 175 14.51 25.27 -0.84
C LYS A 175 13.32 25.52 0.09
N GLY A 176 12.81 24.48 0.74
CA GLY A 176 11.68 24.58 1.65
C GLY A 176 10.34 24.83 0.98
N SER A 177 10.19 24.47 -0.29
CA SER A 177 8.99 24.70 -1.10
C SER A 177 8.04 23.51 -1.17
N CYS A 178 8.09 22.56 -0.22
CA CYS A 178 7.12 21.47 -0.11
C CYS A 178 6.10 21.79 0.98
N ASP A 179 4.84 21.42 0.70
CA ASP A 179 3.71 21.54 1.63
C ASP A 179 3.55 20.24 2.44
N VAL A 180 3.91 19.11 1.82
CA VAL A 180 3.81 17.76 2.38
C VAL A 180 5.08 16.96 2.09
#